data_b126ba2f4a5d5f9ff2b2fcee5a0110aa
#
_entry.id   b126ba2f4a5d5f9ff2b2fcee5a0110aa
#
_cell.length_a   1.000
_cell.length_b   1.000
_cell.length_c   1.000
_cell.angle_alpha   90.00
_cell.angle_beta   90.00
_cell.angle_gamma   90.00
#
_symmetry.space_group_name_H-M   'P 1'
#
loop_
_entity.id
_entity.type
_entity.pdbx_description
1 polymer ?
#
loop_
_entity_poly.entity_id
_entity_poly.type
_entity_poly.pdbx_seq_one_letter_code
_entity_poly.pdbx_strand_id
1 'polypeptide(L)'
;MWLKTTPYEGVVLGRRDNFKWVTQFNENAVVTNAEVGIAFLIIQRNGKVEMIADSSDCPRMEEEQNALHADCVLVPWYETLEGFVAWYCHGKGYASDTAIPGTSCVQGELVNLRMMLNEAEAARYHEIGQECAHIVESVAMEARPGQTEKEVAALLKTRCVEKGISPDCVLVGSDERILNYRHPVPTDKKIENSLMVVLGGEKYGLNISMTRMVYFQEIPDQIQERMRKTQRIFAAMQNMMREGLSYKEYFEEVKNLYAQEGYPDEWKMHHQGGPTGYGCREFVVT
;
A
#
# COMPACT_ATOMS: atom_id res chain seq x y z
N MET A 1 -11.51 20.29 -7.16
CA MET A 1 -12.95 20.25 -7.54
C MET A 1 -13.85 19.77 -6.40
N TRP A 2 -13.49 18.76 -5.62
CA TRP A 2 -14.23 18.19 -4.49
C TRP A 2 -14.63 19.24 -3.42
N LEU A 3 -13.70 20.09 -2.95
CA LEU A 3 -14.02 21.15 -1.97
C LEU A 3 -15.15 22.09 -2.42
N LYS A 4 -15.34 22.27 -3.74
CA LYS A 4 -16.42 23.14 -4.26
C LYS A 4 -17.81 22.54 -4.10
N THR A 5 -17.89 21.22 -3.92
CA THR A 5 -19.16 20.47 -3.79
C THR A 5 -19.44 20.03 -2.35
N THR A 6 -18.59 20.40 -1.40
CA THR A 6 -18.70 20.05 0.02
C THR A 6 -18.95 21.30 0.87
N PRO A 7 -19.40 21.17 2.12
CA PRO A 7 -19.54 22.31 3.03
C PRO A 7 -18.22 22.83 3.60
N TYR A 8 -17.07 22.16 3.32
CA TYR A 8 -15.79 22.47 3.94
C TYR A 8 -15.08 23.64 3.27
N GLU A 9 -14.47 24.51 4.05
CA GLU A 9 -13.65 25.63 3.57
C GLU A 9 -12.23 25.23 3.22
N GLY A 10 -11.80 24.03 3.63
CA GLY A 10 -10.51 23.46 3.28
C GLY A 10 -10.40 22.02 3.75
N VAL A 11 -9.30 21.37 3.39
CA VAL A 11 -8.94 20.03 3.85
C VAL A 11 -7.51 19.99 4.34
N VAL A 12 -7.30 19.30 5.45
CA VAL A 12 -6.00 19.07 6.10
C VAL A 12 -5.57 17.64 5.80
N LEU A 13 -4.41 17.47 5.21
CA LEU A 13 -3.85 16.20 4.81
C LEU A 13 -2.55 15.95 5.57
N GLY A 14 -2.61 15.10 6.59
CA GLY A 14 -1.47 14.67 7.39
C GLY A 14 -1.02 13.24 7.05
N ARG A 15 -1.89 12.42 6.43
CA ARG A 15 -1.54 11.06 6.06
C ARG A 15 -0.56 11.05 4.88
N ARG A 16 0.43 10.16 4.95
CA ARG A 16 1.45 10.02 3.91
C ARG A 16 0.86 9.63 2.56
N ASP A 17 -0.11 8.73 2.54
CA ASP A 17 -0.79 8.28 1.32
C ASP A 17 -1.52 9.43 0.60
N ASN A 18 -2.26 10.25 1.32
CA ASN A 18 -2.94 11.42 0.76
C ASN A 18 -1.96 12.53 0.37
N PHE A 19 -0.90 12.73 1.15
CA PHE A 19 0.15 13.70 0.82
C PHE A 19 0.81 13.33 -0.52
N LYS A 20 1.24 12.09 -0.69
CA LYS A 20 1.82 11.57 -1.94
C LYS A 20 0.86 11.71 -3.13
N TRP A 21 -0.42 11.41 -2.92
CA TRP A 21 -1.44 11.56 -3.95
C TRP A 21 -1.56 12.98 -4.47
N VAL A 22 -1.73 13.96 -3.59
CA VAL A 22 -1.99 15.35 -3.99
C VAL A 22 -0.72 16.08 -4.46
N THR A 23 0.46 15.68 -3.98
CA THR A 23 1.76 16.29 -4.34
C THR A 23 2.43 15.57 -5.52
N GLN A 24 1.79 14.59 -6.13
CA GLN A 24 2.41 13.75 -7.16
C GLN A 24 3.68 13.07 -6.67
N PHE A 25 3.56 12.38 -5.51
CA PHE A 25 4.56 11.50 -4.86
C PHE A 25 5.67 12.16 -4.03
N ASN A 26 5.56 13.43 -3.63
CA ASN A 26 6.47 13.94 -2.61
C ASN A 26 6.33 13.14 -1.30
N GLU A 27 7.44 12.97 -0.58
CA GLU A 27 7.49 12.17 0.64
C GLU A 27 7.25 13.04 1.88
N ASN A 28 6.32 12.62 2.72
CA ASN A 28 5.99 13.27 3.98
C ASN A 28 6.37 12.38 5.18
N ALA A 29 7.56 11.79 5.16
CA ALA A 29 8.01 10.95 6.27
C ALA A 29 9.51 11.03 6.49
N VAL A 30 9.89 10.83 7.75
CA VAL A 30 11.22 10.45 8.21
C VAL A 30 11.14 8.99 8.72
N VAL A 31 10.07 8.69 9.46
CA VAL A 31 9.80 7.34 9.97
C VAL A 31 8.84 6.65 9.00
N THR A 32 9.34 5.66 8.27
CA THR A 32 8.64 5.04 7.14
C THR A 32 7.44 4.17 7.51
N ASN A 33 7.31 3.73 8.77
CA ASN A 33 6.18 2.94 9.26
C ASN A 33 5.07 3.78 9.93
N ALA A 34 5.19 5.12 9.91
CA ALA A 34 4.13 6.00 10.40
C ALA A 34 3.04 6.20 9.33
N GLU A 35 1.77 6.22 9.72
CA GLU A 35 0.66 6.56 8.81
C GLU A 35 0.55 8.07 8.57
N VAL A 36 0.74 8.85 9.64
CA VAL A 36 0.77 10.32 9.61
C VAL A 36 2.21 10.77 9.43
N GLY A 37 2.42 11.70 8.53
CA GLY A 37 3.74 12.23 8.22
C GLY A 37 4.16 13.35 9.16
N ILE A 38 5.29 13.98 8.80
CA ILE A 38 5.95 15.05 9.56
C ILE A 38 5.49 16.46 9.16
N ALA A 39 4.61 16.57 8.17
CA ALA A 39 4.01 17.81 7.73
C ALA A 39 2.52 17.61 7.40
N PHE A 40 1.76 18.68 7.55
CA PHE A 40 0.35 18.74 7.18
C PHE A 40 0.16 19.73 6.02
N LEU A 41 -0.48 19.28 4.94
CA LEU A 41 -0.95 20.17 3.88
C LEU A 41 -2.35 20.67 4.20
N ILE A 42 -2.56 21.97 4.06
CA ILE A 42 -3.89 22.58 4.11
C ILE A 42 -4.22 23.12 2.73
N ILE A 43 -5.21 22.54 2.10
CA ILE A 43 -5.73 22.97 0.79
C ILE A 43 -7.05 23.68 1.03
N GLN A 44 -7.08 24.98 0.78
CA GLN A 44 -8.27 25.80 0.99
C GLN A 44 -9.17 25.81 -0.26
N ARG A 45 -10.47 26.07 -0.07
CA ARG A 45 -11.45 26.16 -1.14
C ARG A 45 -11.12 27.22 -2.21
N ASN A 46 -10.45 28.31 -1.81
CA ASN A 46 -10.00 29.39 -2.71
C ASN A 46 -8.75 29.03 -3.53
N GLY A 47 -8.16 27.86 -3.30
CA GLY A 47 -6.97 27.37 -3.99
C GLY A 47 -5.64 27.67 -3.27
N LYS A 48 -5.67 28.38 -2.13
CA LYS A 48 -4.46 28.58 -1.31
C LYS A 48 -4.01 27.23 -0.74
N VAL A 49 -2.70 26.98 -0.78
CA VAL A 49 -2.08 25.78 -0.19
C VAL A 49 -1.05 26.23 0.84
N GLU A 50 -1.12 25.65 2.03
CA GLU A 50 -0.18 25.87 3.12
C GLU A 50 0.37 24.52 3.58
N MET A 51 1.63 24.50 3.96
CA MET A 51 2.29 23.32 4.53
C MET A 51 2.77 23.66 5.94
N ILE A 52 2.30 22.94 6.93
CA ILE A 52 2.69 23.14 8.34
C ILE A 52 3.65 22.01 8.70
N ALA A 53 4.87 22.37 9.13
CA ALA A 53 5.89 21.44 9.58
C ALA A 53 6.65 22.02 10.77
N ASP A 54 7.28 21.17 11.58
CA ASP A 54 8.12 21.65 12.65
C ASP A 54 9.46 22.20 12.13
N SER A 55 10.17 22.94 12.99
CA SER A 55 11.42 23.63 12.62
C SER A 55 12.57 22.68 12.25
N SER A 56 12.48 21.40 12.58
CA SER A 56 13.51 20.40 12.23
C SER A 56 13.38 19.97 10.77
N ASP A 57 12.14 19.79 10.29
CA ASP A 57 11.85 19.23 8.98
C ASP A 57 11.38 20.29 7.95
N CYS A 58 10.87 21.45 8.40
CA CYS A 58 10.33 22.48 7.52
C CYS A 58 11.29 22.89 6.38
N PRO A 59 12.61 23.10 6.60
CA PRO A 59 13.52 23.47 5.51
C PRO A 59 13.59 22.41 4.40
N ARG A 60 13.69 21.12 4.77
CA ARG A 60 13.70 20.00 3.82
C ARG A 60 12.37 19.85 3.09
N MET A 61 11.27 19.99 3.81
CA MET A 61 9.94 19.92 3.23
C MET A 61 9.69 21.04 2.22
N GLU A 62 10.15 22.27 2.53
CA GLU A 62 10.02 23.41 1.65
C GLU A 62 10.88 23.29 0.39
N GLU A 63 12.12 22.83 0.53
CA GLU A 63 13.09 22.78 -0.56
C GLU A 63 12.89 21.54 -1.45
N GLU A 64 12.64 20.36 -0.86
CA GLU A 64 12.67 19.07 -1.58
C GLU A 64 11.28 18.48 -1.83
N GLN A 65 10.26 18.82 -0.99
CA GLN A 65 8.97 18.12 -0.95
C GLN A 65 7.77 19.06 -1.17
N ASN A 66 7.97 20.19 -1.84
CA ASN A 66 6.95 21.24 -2.02
C ASN A 66 6.52 21.42 -3.49
N ALA A 67 6.09 20.34 -4.15
CA ALA A 67 5.64 20.37 -5.54
C ALA A 67 4.40 21.26 -5.78
N LEU A 68 3.63 21.55 -4.73
CA LEU A 68 2.46 22.43 -4.81
C LEU A 68 2.78 23.91 -4.56
N HIS A 69 4.05 24.26 -4.33
CA HIS A 69 4.47 25.61 -3.97
C HIS A 69 3.66 26.19 -2.80
N ALA A 70 3.43 25.36 -1.78
CA ALA A 70 2.69 25.72 -0.58
C ALA A 70 3.45 26.78 0.25
N ASP A 71 2.72 27.71 0.85
CA ASP A 71 3.28 28.61 1.84
C ASP A 71 3.66 27.82 3.10
N CYS A 72 4.94 27.81 3.49
CA CYS A 72 5.39 27.04 4.64
C CYS A 72 5.15 27.78 5.96
N VAL A 73 4.48 27.11 6.89
CA VAL A 73 4.21 27.56 8.26
C VAL A 73 5.08 26.74 9.21
N LEU A 74 6.06 27.39 9.80
CA LEU A 74 7.00 26.75 10.70
C LEU A 74 6.45 26.71 12.13
N VAL A 75 6.47 25.51 12.73
CA VAL A 75 6.13 25.28 14.14
C VAL A 75 7.42 25.00 14.91
N PRO A 76 7.66 25.61 16.07
CA PRO A 76 8.82 25.26 16.89
C PRO A 76 8.79 23.77 17.26
N TRP A 77 9.91 23.06 17.15
CA TRP A 77 9.99 21.60 17.38
C TRP A 77 9.56 21.17 18.81
N TYR A 78 9.61 22.09 19.77
CA TYR A 78 9.17 21.84 21.15
C TYR A 78 7.67 22.05 21.37
N GLU A 79 6.92 22.43 20.34
CA GLU A 79 5.46 22.44 20.33
C GLU A 79 4.95 21.21 19.58
N THR A 80 3.79 20.68 20.00
CA THR A 80 3.20 19.53 19.28
C THR A 80 2.61 19.98 17.95
N LEU A 81 3.07 19.39 16.86
CA LEU A 81 2.62 19.73 15.51
C LEU A 81 1.10 19.54 15.36
N GLU A 82 0.56 18.43 15.84
CA GLU A 82 -0.88 18.14 15.82
C GLU A 82 -1.68 19.16 16.65
N GLY A 83 -1.14 19.57 17.79
CA GLY A 83 -1.76 20.59 18.65
C GLY A 83 -1.82 21.95 17.95
N PHE A 84 -0.75 22.34 17.26
CA PHE A 84 -0.73 23.54 16.45
C PHE A 84 -1.71 23.49 15.30
N VAL A 85 -1.75 22.37 14.55
CA VAL A 85 -2.69 22.18 13.45
C VAL A 85 -4.14 22.24 13.94
N ALA A 86 -4.45 21.60 15.07
CA ALA A 86 -5.78 21.65 15.68
C ALA A 86 -6.18 23.10 16.05
N TRP A 87 -5.28 23.83 16.69
CA TRP A 87 -5.48 25.25 16.99
C TRP A 87 -5.65 26.10 15.71
N TYR A 88 -4.77 25.88 14.71
CA TYR A 88 -4.80 26.59 13.43
C TYR A 88 -6.13 26.37 12.67
N CYS A 89 -6.68 25.18 12.72
CA CYS A 89 -7.92 24.81 12.02
C CYS A 89 -9.19 25.16 12.80
N HIS A 90 -9.08 25.53 14.08
CA HIS A 90 -10.23 25.75 14.94
C HIS A 90 -11.19 26.80 14.37
N GLY A 91 -12.46 26.46 14.26
CA GLY A 91 -13.51 27.34 13.75
C GLY A 91 -13.46 27.67 12.26
N LYS A 92 -12.51 27.12 11.49
CA LYS A 92 -12.37 27.40 10.04
C LYS A 92 -13.25 26.52 9.14
N GLY A 93 -13.97 25.55 9.69
CA GLY A 93 -14.84 24.64 8.90
C GLY A 93 -14.04 23.72 7.98
N TYR A 94 -12.86 23.26 8.41
CA TYR A 94 -12.02 22.37 7.64
C TYR A 94 -12.39 20.90 7.87
N ALA A 95 -12.20 20.09 6.82
CA ALA A 95 -12.13 18.65 6.89
C ALA A 95 -10.68 18.18 7.12
N SER A 96 -10.49 16.90 7.49
CA SER A 96 -9.16 16.30 7.62
C SER A 96 -9.16 14.82 7.22
N ASP A 97 -8.00 14.28 6.91
CA ASP A 97 -7.78 12.86 6.66
C ASP A 97 -7.46 12.07 7.94
N THR A 98 -7.29 12.74 9.06
CA THR A 98 -7.05 12.16 10.38
C THR A 98 -8.00 12.79 11.42
N ALA A 99 -8.05 12.24 12.62
CA ALA A 99 -8.90 12.76 13.69
C ALA A 99 -8.30 14.01 14.36
N ILE A 100 -8.23 15.13 13.62
CA ILE A 100 -7.75 16.41 14.16
C ILE A 100 -8.90 17.11 14.89
N PRO A 101 -8.75 17.51 16.17
CA PRO A 101 -9.78 18.23 16.92
C PRO A 101 -10.27 19.48 16.16
N GLY A 102 -11.57 19.67 16.09
CA GLY A 102 -12.19 20.81 15.41
C GLY A 102 -12.34 20.66 13.89
N THR A 103 -12.02 19.51 13.32
CA THR A 103 -12.25 19.17 11.91
C THR A 103 -13.19 17.97 11.77
N SER A 104 -13.71 17.77 10.56
CA SER A 104 -14.47 16.55 10.20
C SER A 104 -13.54 15.57 9.50
N CYS A 105 -13.40 14.34 10.03
CA CYS A 105 -12.60 13.32 9.35
C CYS A 105 -13.34 12.78 8.12
N VAL A 106 -12.72 12.95 6.94
CA VAL A 106 -13.29 12.59 5.63
C VAL A 106 -12.42 11.59 4.85
N GLN A 107 -11.59 10.81 5.55
CA GLN A 107 -10.66 9.87 4.91
C GLN A 107 -11.34 8.94 3.91
N GLY A 108 -12.55 8.43 4.24
CA GLY A 108 -13.30 7.56 3.31
C GLY A 108 -13.71 8.27 2.02
N GLU A 109 -14.03 9.56 2.06
CA GLU A 109 -14.33 10.35 0.86
C GLU A 109 -13.08 10.57 0.02
N LEU A 110 -11.93 10.85 0.65
CA LEU A 110 -10.65 11.04 -0.03
C LEU A 110 -10.18 9.75 -0.71
N VAL A 111 -10.34 8.59 -0.05
CA VAL A 111 -10.08 7.28 -0.65
C VAL A 111 -10.91 7.09 -1.93
N ASN A 112 -12.21 7.41 -1.91
CA ASN A 112 -13.06 7.30 -3.09
C ASN A 112 -12.59 8.22 -4.24
N LEU A 113 -12.00 9.38 -3.94
CA LEU A 113 -11.46 10.28 -4.96
C LEU A 113 -10.19 9.76 -5.62
N ARG A 114 -9.31 9.12 -4.85
CA ARG A 114 -7.99 8.68 -5.32
C ARG A 114 -7.96 7.25 -5.89
N MET A 115 -9.00 6.44 -5.64
CA MET A 115 -9.09 5.07 -6.19
C MET A 115 -9.11 5.00 -7.71
N MET A 116 -9.62 6.04 -8.36
CA MET A 116 -9.65 6.14 -9.82
C MET A 116 -8.32 6.74 -10.31
N LEU A 117 -7.38 5.87 -10.64
CA LEU A 117 -6.09 6.27 -11.16
C LEU A 117 -6.24 6.95 -12.53
N ASN A 118 -5.55 8.07 -12.72
CA ASN A 118 -5.43 8.69 -14.03
C ASN A 118 -4.39 7.95 -14.92
N GLU A 119 -4.28 8.31 -16.19
CA GLU A 119 -3.38 7.64 -17.15
C GLU A 119 -1.92 7.65 -16.71
N ALA A 120 -1.45 8.75 -16.13
CA ALA A 120 -0.06 8.87 -15.67
C ALA A 120 0.19 8.00 -14.42
N GLU A 121 -0.78 7.92 -13.51
CA GLU A 121 -0.73 7.03 -12.36
C GLU A 121 -0.80 5.56 -12.79
N ALA A 122 -1.66 5.21 -13.73
CA ALA A 122 -1.74 3.86 -14.28
C ALA A 122 -0.44 3.44 -14.98
N ALA A 123 0.20 4.34 -15.72
CA ALA A 123 1.49 4.08 -16.35
C ALA A 123 2.59 3.82 -15.30
N ARG A 124 2.68 4.65 -14.26
CA ARG A 124 3.61 4.41 -13.13
C ARG A 124 3.31 3.11 -12.41
N TYR A 125 2.03 2.79 -12.20
CA TYR A 125 1.62 1.54 -11.55
C TYR A 125 2.09 0.32 -12.34
N HIS A 126 1.99 0.37 -13.67
CA HIS A 126 2.50 -0.68 -14.55
C HIS A 126 4.04 -0.81 -14.47
N GLU A 127 4.77 0.30 -14.52
CA GLU A 127 6.24 0.34 -14.37
C GLU A 127 6.69 -0.31 -13.06
N ILE A 128 6.11 0.10 -11.93
CA ILE A 128 6.41 -0.45 -10.61
C ILE A 128 6.11 -1.95 -10.57
N GLY A 129 4.98 -2.37 -11.16
CA GLY A 129 4.60 -3.77 -11.26
C GLY A 129 5.66 -4.61 -11.97
N GLN A 130 6.20 -4.11 -13.09
CA GLN A 130 7.28 -4.78 -13.82
C GLN A 130 8.59 -4.81 -13.02
N GLU A 131 9.00 -3.69 -12.40
CA GLU A 131 10.21 -3.64 -11.58
C GLU A 131 10.13 -4.61 -10.40
N CYS A 132 9.02 -4.61 -9.65
CA CYS A 132 8.81 -5.51 -8.53
C CYS A 132 8.77 -6.98 -8.97
N ALA A 133 8.15 -7.30 -10.11
CA ALA A 133 8.13 -8.66 -10.65
C ALA A 133 9.55 -9.14 -10.95
N HIS A 134 10.34 -8.32 -11.64
CA HIS A 134 11.72 -8.65 -11.95
C HIS A 134 12.57 -8.88 -10.68
N ILE A 135 12.41 -8.02 -9.67
CA ILE A 135 13.13 -8.17 -8.40
C ILE A 135 12.76 -9.48 -7.71
N VAL A 136 11.46 -9.74 -7.53
CA VAL A 136 10.98 -10.95 -6.82
C VAL A 136 11.38 -12.22 -7.58
N GLU A 137 11.28 -12.22 -8.90
CA GLU A 137 11.68 -13.35 -9.74
C GLU A 137 13.17 -13.60 -9.68
N SER A 138 13.99 -12.55 -9.77
CA SER A 138 15.45 -12.69 -9.68
C SER A 138 15.87 -13.25 -8.32
N VAL A 139 15.28 -12.78 -7.22
CA VAL A 139 15.53 -13.32 -5.88
C VAL A 139 15.09 -14.78 -5.77
N ALA A 140 13.91 -15.10 -6.29
CA ALA A 140 13.39 -16.47 -6.29
C ALA A 140 14.30 -17.42 -7.08
N MET A 141 14.83 -17.00 -8.23
CA MET A 141 15.75 -17.80 -9.05
C MET A 141 17.14 -17.96 -8.45
N GLU A 142 17.60 -17.02 -7.65
CA GLU A 142 18.90 -17.07 -6.98
C GLU A 142 18.87 -17.84 -5.64
N ALA A 143 17.71 -18.01 -5.05
CA ALA A 143 17.55 -18.75 -3.80
C ALA A 143 18.03 -20.19 -3.94
N ARG A 144 18.63 -20.72 -2.86
CA ARG A 144 19.18 -22.10 -2.82
C ARG A 144 18.83 -22.77 -1.49
N PRO A 145 18.66 -24.10 -1.48
CA PRO A 145 18.60 -24.86 -0.24
C PRO A 145 19.81 -24.58 0.65
N GLY A 146 19.58 -24.52 1.95
CA GLY A 146 20.60 -24.21 2.96
C GLY A 146 20.70 -22.73 3.33
N GLN A 147 20.23 -21.80 2.50
CA GLN A 147 20.04 -20.40 2.89
C GLN A 147 18.92 -20.28 3.94
N THR A 148 18.99 -19.27 4.78
CA THR A 148 17.90 -18.95 5.71
C THR A 148 16.83 -18.06 5.04
N GLU A 149 15.61 -18.10 5.57
CA GLU A 149 14.53 -17.19 5.13
C GLU A 149 14.95 -15.73 5.28
N LYS A 150 15.69 -15.38 6.35
CA LYS A 150 16.22 -14.02 6.56
C LYS A 150 17.24 -13.58 5.51
N GLU A 151 18.11 -14.48 5.05
CA GLU A 151 19.08 -14.16 3.99
C GLU A 151 18.37 -13.82 2.68
N VAL A 152 17.33 -14.58 2.31
CA VAL A 152 16.51 -14.30 1.12
C VAL A 152 15.73 -12.99 1.30
N ALA A 153 15.17 -12.74 2.47
CA ALA A 153 14.46 -11.50 2.78
C ALA A 153 15.40 -10.27 2.73
N ALA A 154 16.64 -10.41 3.20
CA ALA A 154 17.64 -9.33 3.12
C ALA A 154 17.99 -9.01 1.66
N LEU A 155 18.21 -10.01 0.83
CA LEU A 155 18.46 -9.83 -0.60
C LEU A 155 17.30 -9.12 -1.29
N LEU A 156 16.06 -9.54 -1.01
CA LEU A 156 14.85 -8.91 -1.57
C LEU A 156 14.78 -7.42 -1.20
N LYS A 157 14.97 -7.11 0.10
CA LYS A 157 14.94 -5.72 0.59
C LYS A 157 16.03 -4.87 -0.05
N THR A 158 17.25 -5.39 -0.16
CA THR A 158 18.37 -4.68 -0.80
C THR A 158 18.02 -4.29 -2.23
N ARG A 159 17.53 -5.23 -3.04
CA ARG A 159 17.16 -4.95 -4.44
C ARG A 159 16.02 -3.96 -4.59
N CYS A 160 15.05 -3.99 -3.68
CA CYS A 160 13.98 -2.99 -3.66
C CYS A 160 14.55 -1.60 -3.40
N VAL A 161 15.35 -1.43 -2.35
CA VAL A 161 15.93 -0.13 -1.97
C VAL A 161 16.84 0.42 -3.06
N GLU A 162 17.64 -0.41 -3.73
CA GLU A 162 18.47 -0.01 -4.88
C GLU A 162 17.65 0.57 -6.06
N LYS A 163 16.39 0.22 -6.16
CA LYS A 163 15.44 0.72 -7.16
C LYS A 163 14.52 1.83 -6.65
N GLY A 164 14.76 2.31 -5.44
CA GLY A 164 13.89 3.32 -4.80
C GLY A 164 12.50 2.79 -4.46
N ILE A 165 12.36 1.47 -4.27
CA ILE A 165 11.12 0.82 -3.83
C ILE A 165 11.22 0.61 -2.32
N SER A 166 10.21 1.09 -1.57
CA SER A 166 10.05 0.76 -0.15
C SER A 166 9.48 -0.65 -0.01
N PRO A 167 10.20 -1.62 0.60
CA PRO A 167 9.69 -2.97 0.81
C PRO A 167 8.85 -3.04 2.10
N ASP A 168 7.65 -2.50 2.08
CA ASP A 168 6.81 -2.31 3.26
C ASP A 168 6.29 -3.63 3.85
N CYS A 169 6.13 -4.65 3.01
CA CYS A 169 5.78 -6.00 3.44
C CYS A 169 6.72 -7.01 2.78
N VAL A 170 7.53 -7.70 3.58
CA VAL A 170 8.38 -8.79 3.10
C VAL A 170 8.09 -10.04 3.92
N LEU A 171 7.57 -11.07 3.25
CA LEU A 171 7.36 -12.38 3.84
C LEU A 171 8.21 -13.40 3.07
N VAL A 172 8.91 -14.22 3.82
CA VAL A 172 9.64 -15.37 3.27
C VAL A 172 9.36 -16.55 4.17
N GLY A 173 8.78 -17.58 3.59
CA GLY A 173 8.48 -18.83 4.27
C GLY A 173 9.04 -20.01 3.49
N SER A 174 9.42 -21.06 4.18
CA SER A 174 9.93 -22.28 3.58
C SER A 174 9.22 -23.51 4.11
N ASP A 175 9.08 -24.50 3.23
CA ASP A 175 8.62 -25.85 3.52
C ASP A 175 7.28 -25.88 4.28
N GLU A 176 7.20 -26.53 5.45
CA GLU A 176 5.98 -26.63 6.26
C GLU A 176 5.45 -25.27 6.74
N ARG A 177 6.30 -24.25 6.85
CA ARG A 177 5.86 -22.91 7.27
C ARG A 177 4.92 -22.27 6.24
N ILE A 178 5.08 -22.60 4.95
CA ILE A 178 4.18 -22.12 3.88
C ILE A 178 2.76 -22.66 4.08
N LEU A 179 2.65 -23.90 4.55
CA LEU A 179 1.37 -24.55 4.80
C LEU A 179 0.71 -24.10 6.10
N ASN A 180 1.53 -23.83 7.12
CA ASN A 180 1.06 -23.54 8.47
C ASN A 180 0.71 -22.08 8.70
N TYR A 181 1.32 -21.14 7.95
CA TYR A 181 1.16 -19.70 8.20
C TYR A 181 0.75 -18.94 6.95
N ARG A 182 -0.25 -18.09 7.07
CA ARG A 182 -0.65 -17.16 5.98
C ARG A 182 0.40 -16.06 5.78
N HIS A 183 1.00 -15.59 6.85
CA HIS A 183 2.04 -14.57 6.84
C HIS A 183 3.32 -15.08 7.53
N PRO A 184 4.12 -15.91 6.86
CA PRO A 184 5.36 -16.42 7.43
C PRO A 184 6.43 -15.32 7.46
N VAL A 185 6.58 -14.67 8.61
CA VAL A 185 7.66 -13.71 8.84
C VAL A 185 9.00 -14.44 8.76
N PRO A 186 10.03 -13.88 8.08
CA PRO A 186 11.32 -14.54 7.88
C PRO A 186 12.03 -14.91 9.19
N THR A 187 12.53 -16.15 9.28
CA THR A 187 13.25 -16.69 10.42
C THR A 187 14.64 -17.20 10.02
N ASP A 188 15.37 -17.76 10.98
CA ASP A 188 16.66 -18.44 10.73
C ASP A 188 16.49 -19.89 10.22
N LYS A 189 15.22 -20.31 9.93
CA LYS A 189 14.98 -21.61 9.31
C LYS A 189 15.69 -21.66 7.95
N LYS A 190 16.39 -22.78 7.72
CA LYS A 190 17.03 -23.08 6.45
C LYS A 190 16.01 -23.66 5.48
N ILE A 191 16.06 -23.20 4.26
CA ILE A 191 15.25 -23.67 3.13
C ILE A 191 15.72 -25.09 2.76
N GLU A 192 14.79 -26.01 2.57
CA GLU A 192 15.07 -27.37 2.16
C GLU A 192 14.47 -27.68 0.76
N ASN A 193 13.16 -27.67 0.63
CA ASN A 193 12.46 -28.15 -0.56
C ASN A 193 11.65 -27.08 -1.29
N SER A 194 11.13 -26.10 -0.58
CA SER A 194 10.26 -25.08 -1.17
C SER A 194 10.44 -23.73 -0.46
N LEU A 195 10.16 -22.67 -1.21
CA LEU A 195 10.29 -21.30 -0.78
C LEU A 195 9.11 -20.48 -1.32
N MET A 196 8.54 -19.64 -0.47
CA MET A 196 7.60 -18.58 -0.84
C MET A 196 8.25 -17.23 -0.59
N VAL A 197 8.24 -16.36 -1.59
CA VAL A 197 8.74 -14.98 -1.50
C VAL A 197 7.58 -14.04 -1.78
N VAL A 198 7.28 -13.15 -0.83
CA VAL A 198 6.21 -12.15 -0.93
C VAL A 198 6.81 -10.76 -0.79
N LEU A 199 6.41 -9.87 -1.67
CA LEU A 199 6.74 -8.45 -1.64
C LEU A 199 5.45 -7.63 -1.64
N GLY A 200 5.30 -6.75 -0.65
CA GLY A 200 4.50 -5.54 -0.75
C GLY A 200 5.45 -4.37 -0.88
N GLY A 201 5.53 -3.78 -2.06
CA GLY A 201 6.43 -2.67 -2.36
C GLY A 201 5.67 -1.39 -2.65
N GLU A 202 6.24 -0.25 -2.26
CA GLU A 202 5.70 1.07 -2.56
C GLU A 202 6.73 1.89 -3.32
N LYS A 203 6.29 2.57 -4.39
CA LYS A 203 7.08 3.58 -5.12
C LYS A 203 6.12 4.63 -5.68
N TYR A 204 6.51 5.89 -5.62
CA TYR A 204 5.66 7.01 -6.07
C TYR A 204 4.30 7.10 -5.36
N GLY A 205 4.20 6.60 -4.12
CA GLY A 205 2.95 6.48 -3.39
C GLY A 205 2.07 5.29 -3.79
N LEU A 206 2.42 4.54 -4.83
CA LEU A 206 1.63 3.43 -5.34
C LEU A 206 2.15 2.09 -4.80
N ASN A 207 1.23 1.24 -4.37
CA ASN A 207 1.52 -0.02 -3.70
C ASN A 207 1.31 -1.22 -4.64
N ILE A 208 2.25 -2.13 -4.64
CA ILE A 208 2.21 -3.39 -5.40
C ILE A 208 2.36 -4.56 -4.43
N SER A 209 1.60 -5.63 -4.65
CA SER A 209 1.75 -6.88 -3.91
C SER A 209 1.92 -8.06 -4.87
N MET A 210 2.90 -8.90 -4.59
CA MET A 210 3.12 -10.11 -5.39
C MET A 210 3.78 -11.23 -4.62
N THR A 211 3.60 -12.46 -5.12
CA THR A 211 4.15 -13.68 -4.54
C THR A 211 4.77 -14.53 -5.64
N ARG A 212 5.88 -15.19 -5.31
CA ARG A 212 6.44 -16.30 -6.09
C ARG A 212 6.71 -17.49 -5.21
N MET A 213 6.48 -18.67 -5.80
CA MET A 213 6.79 -19.96 -5.18
C MET A 213 7.93 -20.63 -5.95
N VAL A 214 8.87 -21.21 -5.20
CA VAL A 214 9.99 -21.97 -5.74
C VAL A 214 9.97 -23.38 -5.14
N TYR A 215 10.18 -24.38 -5.97
CA TYR A 215 10.37 -25.75 -5.55
C TYR A 215 11.73 -26.22 -6.05
N PHE A 216 12.55 -26.77 -5.14
CA PHE A 216 13.89 -27.27 -5.43
C PHE A 216 13.89 -28.78 -5.74
N GLN A 217 12.73 -29.40 -5.62
CA GLN A 217 12.47 -30.80 -5.91
C GLN A 217 11.19 -30.93 -6.73
N GLU A 218 10.82 -32.15 -7.10
CA GLU A 218 9.57 -32.43 -7.78
C GLU A 218 8.37 -31.96 -6.92
N ILE A 219 7.46 -31.25 -7.56
CA ILE A 219 6.28 -30.71 -6.87
C ILE A 219 5.30 -31.87 -6.62
N PRO A 220 4.88 -32.14 -5.36
CA PRO A 220 3.90 -33.18 -5.08
C PRO A 220 2.59 -32.96 -5.84
N ASP A 221 1.98 -34.02 -6.38
CA ASP A 221 0.76 -33.96 -7.18
C ASP A 221 -0.38 -33.19 -6.53
N GLN A 222 -0.57 -33.33 -5.22
CA GLN A 222 -1.59 -32.58 -4.46
C GLN A 222 -1.32 -31.07 -4.49
N ILE A 223 -0.07 -30.65 -4.43
CA ILE A 223 0.31 -29.25 -4.51
C ILE A 223 0.11 -28.73 -5.93
N GLN A 224 0.51 -29.52 -6.95
CA GLN A 224 0.28 -29.15 -8.35
C GLN A 224 -1.21 -28.94 -8.63
N GLU A 225 -2.07 -29.82 -8.11
CA GLU A 225 -3.52 -29.70 -8.31
C GLU A 225 -4.09 -28.45 -7.60
N ARG A 226 -3.65 -28.16 -6.36
CA ARG A 226 -4.03 -26.92 -5.65
C ARG A 226 -3.57 -25.68 -6.41
N MET A 227 -2.36 -25.68 -6.96
CA MET A 227 -1.86 -24.58 -7.79
C MET A 227 -2.74 -24.36 -9.03
N ARG A 228 -3.10 -25.43 -9.77
CA ARG A 228 -4.00 -25.34 -10.93
C ARG A 228 -5.36 -24.75 -10.55
N LYS A 229 -5.95 -25.20 -9.44
CA LYS A 229 -7.23 -24.69 -8.92
C LYS A 229 -7.13 -23.21 -8.58
N THR A 230 -6.09 -22.82 -7.84
CA THR A 230 -5.83 -21.41 -7.50
C THR A 230 -5.67 -20.55 -8.76
N GLN A 231 -4.95 -21.04 -9.77
CA GLN A 231 -4.80 -20.34 -11.05
C GLN A 231 -6.14 -20.16 -11.78
N ARG A 232 -7.03 -21.17 -11.76
CA ARG A 232 -8.39 -21.06 -12.37
C ARG A 232 -9.23 -20.02 -11.63
N ILE A 233 -9.24 -20.06 -10.29
CA ILE A 233 -9.94 -19.05 -9.47
C ILE A 233 -9.40 -17.66 -9.78
N PHE A 234 -8.08 -17.47 -9.77
CA PHE A 234 -7.46 -16.18 -10.02
C PHE A 234 -7.75 -15.65 -11.43
N ALA A 235 -7.64 -16.49 -12.44
CA ALA A 235 -7.99 -16.11 -13.82
C ALA A 235 -9.47 -15.72 -13.96
N ALA A 236 -10.37 -16.47 -13.31
CA ALA A 236 -11.79 -16.12 -13.29
C ALA A 236 -12.05 -14.80 -12.57
N MET A 237 -11.38 -14.55 -11.43
CA MET A 237 -11.44 -13.27 -10.70
C MET A 237 -11.00 -12.10 -11.58
N GLN A 238 -9.91 -12.25 -12.34
CA GLN A 238 -9.45 -11.21 -13.27
C GLN A 238 -10.45 -10.98 -14.42
N ASN A 239 -10.95 -12.04 -15.02
CA ASN A 239 -11.85 -11.98 -16.18
C ASN A 239 -13.22 -11.39 -15.84
N MET A 240 -13.70 -11.49 -14.61
CA MET A 240 -14.98 -10.91 -14.22
C MET A 240 -14.91 -9.41 -13.90
N MET A 241 -13.71 -8.86 -13.71
CA MET A 241 -13.54 -7.43 -13.42
C MET A 241 -13.99 -6.59 -14.62
N ARG A 242 -14.99 -5.76 -14.39
CA ARG A 242 -15.56 -4.83 -15.38
C ARG A 242 -16.15 -3.61 -14.70
N GLU A 243 -16.27 -2.54 -15.45
CA GLU A 243 -16.97 -1.34 -14.99
C GLU A 243 -18.42 -1.67 -14.59
N GLY A 244 -18.86 -1.11 -13.47
CA GLY A 244 -20.20 -1.30 -12.93
C GLY A 244 -20.41 -2.58 -12.11
N LEU A 245 -19.44 -3.48 -12.03
CA LEU A 245 -19.51 -4.63 -11.12
C LEU A 245 -19.32 -4.15 -9.67
N SER A 246 -20.33 -4.39 -8.82
CA SER A 246 -20.19 -4.07 -7.40
C SER A 246 -19.24 -5.04 -6.70
N TYR A 247 -18.49 -4.55 -5.70
CA TYR A 247 -17.59 -5.41 -4.92
C TYR A 247 -18.35 -6.49 -4.13
N LYS A 248 -19.60 -6.25 -3.77
CA LYS A 248 -20.45 -7.26 -3.14
C LYS A 248 -20.75 -8.42 -4.11
N GLU A 249 -21.16 -8.11 -5.34
CA GLU A 249 -21.40 -9.14 -6.38
C GLU A 249 -20.11 -9.88 -6.71
N TYR A 250 -19.00 -9.15 -6.85
CA TYR A 250 -17.68 -9.75 -7.05
C TYR A 250 -17.35 -10.75 -5.94
N PHE A 251 -17.56 -10.40 -4.68
CA PHE A 251 -17.23 -11.27 -3.55
C PHE A 251 -18.10 -12.53 -3.48
N GLU A 252 -19.41 -12.40 -3.78
CA GLU A 252 -20.29 -13.57 -3.88
C GLU A 252 -19.80 -14.54 -4.97
N GLU A 253 -19.39 -14.00 -6.12
CA GLU A 253 -18.86 -14.85 -7.20
C GLU A 253 -17.52 -15.50 -6.83
N VAL A 254 -16.63 -14.80 -6.13
CA VAL A 254 -15.40 -15.40 -5.59
C VAL A 254 -15.70 -16.59 -4.69
N LYS A 255 -16.71 -16.52 -3.82
CA LYS A 255 -17.13 -17.66 -2.98
C LYS A 255 -17.63 -18.84 -3.85
N ASN A 256 -18.36 -18.55 -4.91
CA ASN A 256 -18.84 -19.57 -5.86
C ASN A 256 -17.65 -20.25 -6.57
N LEU A 257 -16.64 -19.51 -7.00
CA LEU A 257 -15.44 -20.05 -7.62
C LEU A 257 -14.70 -21.03 -6.69
N TYR A 258 -14.53 -20.66 -5.43
CA TYR A 258 -13.93 -21.56 -4.43
C TYR A 258 -14.77 -22.84 -4.25
N ALA A 259 -16.09 -22.70 -4.18
CA ALA A 259 -16.98 -23.86 -4.05
C ALA A 259 -16.92 -24.79 -5.27
N GLN A 260 -16.87 -24.26 -6.50
CA GLN A 260 -16.73 -25.02 -7.74
C GLN A 260 -15.42 -25.81 -7.79
N GLU A 261 -14.34 -25.27 -7.24
CA GLU A 261 -13.04 -25.96 -7.13
C GLU A 261 -12.97 -26.96 -5.96
N GLY A 262 -14.06 -27.11 -5.18
CA GLY A 262 -14.17 -28.05 -4.06
C GLY A 262 -13.68 -27.51 -2.71
N TYR A 263 -13.58 -26.19 -2.56
CA TYR A 263 -13.12 -25.52 -1.34
C TYR A 263 -14.11 -24.44 -0.86
N PRO A 264 -15.37 -24.80 -0.52
CA PRO A 264 -16.45 -23.83 -0.26
C PRO A 264 -16.20 -22.88 0.94
N ASP A 265 -15.29 -23.25 1.82
CA ASP A 265 -14.99 -22.49 3.06
C ASP A 265 -13.59 -21.85 3.07
N GLU A 266 -12.74 -22.13 2.07
CA GLU A 266 -11.35 -21.68 2.07
C GLU A 266 -11.21 -20.14 1.98
N TRP A 267 -12.17 -19.46 1.35
CA TRP A 267 -12.21 -18.02 1.30
C TRP A 267 -12.28 -17.35 2.69
N LYS A 268 -12.74 -18.07 3.72
CA LYS A 268 -12.82 -17.59 5.11
C LYS A 268 -11.45 -17.50 5.79
N MET A 269 -10.44 -18.18 5.25
CA MET A 269 -9.11 -18.28 5.85
C MET A 269 -8.28 -17.02 5.64
N HIS A 270 -8.64 -16.16 4.71
CA HIS A 270 -7.98 -14.88 4.45
C HIS A 270 -8.92 -13.96 3.65
N HIS A 271 -8.73 -12.64 3.73
CA HIS A 271 -9.45 -11.71 2.85
C HIS A 271 -9.11 -11.98 1.38
N GLN A 272 -10.07 -11.78 0.49
CA GLN A 272 -9.93 -12.12 -0.94
C GLN A 272 -9.43 -10.96 -1.81
N GLY A 273 -8.90 -9.92 -1.19
CA GLY A 273 -8.35 -8.77 -1.88
C GLY A 273 -9.09 -7.47 -1.59
N GLY A 274 -8.88 -6.53 -2.47
CA GLY A 274 -9.43 -5.19 -2.47
C GLY A 274 -8.53 -4.29 -3.31
N PRO A 275 -8.98 -3.10 -3.70
CA PRO A 275 -8.18 -2.17 -4.48
C PRO A 275 -6.89 -1.80 -3.76
N THR A 276 -5.80 -1.76 -4.48
CA THR A 276 -4.53 -1.18 -4.07
C THR A 276 -4.26 0.06 -4.90
N GLY A 277 -3.59 1.03 -4.31
CA GLY A 277 -3.27 2.29 -4.96
C GLY A 277 -2.30 3.04 -4.08
N TYR A 278 -2.67 4.23 -3.64
CA TYR A 278 -1.90 4.99 -2.64
C TYR A 278 -1.95 4.35 -1.25
N GLY A 279 -2.99 3.59 -0.93
CA GLY A 279 -2.99 2.68 0.21
C GLY A 279 -2.57 1.27 -0.22
N CYS A 280 -1.84 0.55 0.64
CA CYS A 280 -1.52 -0.87 0.40
C CYS A 280 -2.80 -1.72 0.27
N ARG A 281 -3.90 -1.22 0.83
CA ARG A 281 -5.28 -1.66 0.61
C ARG A 281 -6.21 -0.50 0.91
N GLU A 282 -6.92 0.00 -0.09
CA GLU A 282 -7.85 1.11 0.12
C GLU A 282 -9.07 0.65 0.94
N PHE A 283 -9.54 -0.57 0.68
CA PHE A 283 -10.50 -1.30 1.53
C PHE A 283 -10.44 -2.81 1.24
N VAL A 284 -10.98 -3.61 2.14
CA VAL A 284 -11.12 -5.06 1.96
C VAL A 284 -12.49 -5.35 1.37
N VAL A 285 -12.52 -6.19 0.32
CA VAL A 285 -13.78 -6.65 -0.29
C VAL A 285 -14.43 -7.69 0.62
N THR A 286 -15.67 -7.43 1.03
CA THR A 286 -16.49 -8.28 1.92
C THR A 286 -17.95 -8.34 1.47
#